data_b18b3df10da957b2d50bb97e8c28f31a
#
_entry.id   b18b3df10da957b2d50bb97e8c28f31a
#
_cell.length_a   1.000
_cell.length_b   1.000
_cell.length_c   1.000
_cell.angle_alpha   90.00
_cell.angle_beta   90.00
_cell.angle_gamma   90.00
#
_symmetry.space_group_name_H-M   'P 1'
#
loop_
_entity.id
_entity.type
_entity.pdbx_description
1 polymer ?
#
loop_
_entity_poly.entity_id
_entity_poly.type
_entity_poly.pdbx_seq_one_letter_code
_entity_poly.pdbx_strand_id
1 'polypeptide(L)'
;MIKNLLITGAGVDCTKGIDFPLAATLLPEIAAYIEGDGKAVDQVLRSMLPNLRFSFASMVARAVDAISTRGADAQRAMVQRVQAVIAGLPPGREHIQKHGELIIRLFNKLAVIAKEGELDEETRQLIKQVFPMDAEDLMDSDSILDIHKLSLSDTFKAVLKRTLKQGLKSDRHEVAEALGADMLNMEVLLVEKFLGFYNESLPDIKNYLYIAWVLWSYLVEKQKAILGAFPDGNLPFYGKLPADCHAITLNYTSFLEQKLGRDRVIYFHGGLAEYVSMATRELVAIEDDMKTLVPAQFLKSQAANIEFNHDDASKHRNVIPAMVPPLRLKPILSHRYIETWHKASEWIKHAKSIVVVGYSFNGADEHFNDILRQQLDGKTVTIVGPGVHDAAFLKRIEKVFHTPLGNWVATTTQKHPAKKANHLLLVKANADQIDINELFK
;
A
#
# COMPACT_ATOMS: atom_id res chain seq x y z
N MET A 1 -22.11 25.89 -6.24
CA MET A 1 -20.76 26.49 -6.30
C MET A 1 -19.95 25.89 -5.16
N ILE A 2 -18.80 25.26 -5.43
CA ILE A 2 -17.95 24.62 -4.42
C ILE A 2 -17.18 25.70 -3.70
N LYS A 3 -17.40 25.84 -2.40
CA LYS A 3 -16.69 26.82 -1.57
C LYS A 3 -15.41 26.18 -0.99
N ASN A 4 -15.56 25.05 -0.34
CA ASN A 4 -14.52 24.37 0.43
C ASN A 4 -14.24 22.99 -0.20
N LEU A 5 -13.01 22.76 -0.62
CA LEU A 5 -12.58 21.49 -1.21
C LEU A 5 -11.49 20.86 -0.35
N LEU A 6 -11.77 19.67 0.15
CA LEU A 6 -10.81 18.82 0.84
C LEU A 6 -10.25 17.78 -0.13
N ILE A 7 -8.94 17.59 -0.10
CA ILE A 7 -8.26 16.49 -0.82
C ILE A 7 -7.60 15.61 0.23
N THR A 8 -7.87 14.31 0.21
CA THR A 8 -7.30 13.36 1.18
C THR A 8 -6.48 12.27 0.50
N GLY A 9 -5.40 11.88 1.16
CA GLY A 9 -4.59 10.71 0.81
C GLY A 9 -4.45 9.76 2.01
N ALA A 10 -3.69 8.67 1.83
CA ALA A 10 -3.57 7.57 2.80
C ALA A 10 -3.13 8.00 4.21
N GLY A 11 -2.39 9.11 4.33
CA GLY A 11 -1.97 9.62 5.64
C GLY A 11 -3.12 10.05 6.56
N VAL A 12 -4.32 10.30 6.05
CA VAL A 12 -5.50 10.56 6.90
C VAL A 12 -6.00 9.28 7.54
N ASP A 13 -6.04 8.19 6.78
CA ASP A 13 -6.50 6.89 7.27
C ASP A 13 -5.51 6.26 8.27
N CYS A 14 -4.24 6.69 8.26
CA CYS A 14 -3.24 6.30 9.26
C CYS A 14 -3.33 7.08 10.58
N THR A 15 -4.32 7.94 10.74
CA THR A 15 -4.53 8.72 11.96
C THR A 15 -4.78 7.79 13.15
N LYS A 16 -4.22 8.16 14.31
CA LYS A 16 -4.39 7.39 15.55
C LYS A 16 -5.87 7.12 15.84
N GLY A 17 -6.21 5.86 16.06
CA GLY A 17 -7.57 5.38 16.30
C GLY A 17 -8.30 4.89 15.05
N ILE A 18 -7.82 5.23 13.83
CA ILE A 18 -8.19 4.58 12.58
C ILE A 18 -7.14 3.53 12.24
N ASP A 19 -5.87 3.91 12.29
CA ASP A 19 -4.69 3.04 12.11
C ASP A 19 -4.82 2.13 10.87
N PHE A 20 -5.34 2.69 9.77
CA PHE A 20 -5.47 1.97 8.51
C PHE A 20 -4.09 1.77 7.88
N PRO A 21 -3.77 0.60 7.32
CA PRO A 21 -2.44 0.30 6.81
C PRO A 21 -2.05 1.16 5.61
N LEU A 22 -0.78 1.54 5.54
CA LEU A 22 -0.17 2.11 4.35
C LEU A 22 0.14 1.02 3.32
N ALA A 23 0.27 1.39 2.05
CA ALA A 23 0.61 0.46 0.97
C ALA A 23 1.86 -0.39 1.29
N ALA A 24 2.85 0.18 1.98
CA ALA A 24 4.07 -0.52 2.37
C ALA A 24 3.85 -1.66 3.38
N THR A 25 2.80 -1.61 4.21
CA THR A 25 2.49 -2.61 5.24
C THR A 25 1.34 -3.55 4.83
N LEU A 26 0.67 -3.29 3.72
CA LEU A 26 -0.48 -4.06 3.26
C LEU A 26 -0.18 -5.54 3.02
N LEU A 27 0.96 -5.85 2.41
CA LEU A 27 1.27 -7.22 2.01
C LEU A 27 1.39 -8.19 3.20
N PRO A 28 2.13 -7.84 4.28
CA PRO A 28 2.16 -8.65 5.49
C PRO A 28 0.77 -8.87 6.10
N GLU A 29 -0.02 -7.81 6.20
CA GLU A 29 -1.35 -7.88 6.81
C GLU A 29 -2.33 -8.73 5.97
N ILE A 30 -2.25 -8.65 4.65
CA ILE A 30 -3.06 -9.48 3.74
C ILE A 30 -2.64 -10.95 3.82
N ALA A 31 -1.33 -11.22 3.89
CA ALA A 31 -0.84 -12.59 4.05
C ALA A 31 -1.35 -13.21 5.36
N ALA A 32 -1.28 -12.48 6.47
CA ALA A 32 -1.82 -12.91 7.75
C ALA A 32 -3.36 -13.08 7.72
N TYR A 33 -4.06 -12.15 7.06
CA TYR A 33 -5.51 -12.21 6.89
C TYR A 33 -5.95 -13.52 6.20
N ILE A 34 -5.30 -13.89 5.09
CA ILE A 34 -5.63 -15.12 4.34
C ILE A 34 -5.38 -16.40 5.13
N GLU A 35 -4.39 -16.41 6.00
CA GLU A 35 -4.12 -17.54 6.90
C GLU A 35 -5.10 -17.62 8.08
N GLY A 36 -5.72 -16.49 8.44
CA GLY A 36 -6.66 -16.34 9.55
C GLY A 36 -8.10 -16.08 9.10
N ASP A 37 -8.60 -14.88 9.38
CA ASP A 37 -10.01 -14.47 9.18
C ASP A 37 -10.45 -14.52 7.70
N GLY A 38 -9.52 -14.32 6.77
CA GLY A 38 -9.77 -14.37 5.33
C GLY A 38 -9.75 -15.77 4.71
N LYS A 39 -9.58 -16.82 5.48
CA LYS A 39 -9.50 -18.19 4.97
C LYS A 39 -10.73 -18.60 4.13
N ALA A 40 -11.92 -18.15 4.53
CA ALA A 40 -13.14 -18.38 3.76
C ALA A 40 -13.12 -17.67 2.40
N VAL A 41 -12.54 -16.48 2.31
CA VAL A 41 -12.32 -15.73 1.07
C VAL A 41 -11.36 -16.48 0.15
N ASP A 42 -10.23 -16.93 0.68
CA ASP A 42 -9.24 -17.73 -0.07
C ASP A 42 -9.89 -19.00 -0.68
N GLN A 43 -10.63 -19.74 0.13
CA GLN A 43 -11.32 -20.96 -0.32
C GLN A 43 -12.33 -20.68 -1.43
N VAL A 44 -13.13 -19.62 -1.29
CA VAL A 44 -14.11 -19.22 -2.30
C VAL A 44 -13.42 -18.84 -3.60
N LEU A 45 -12.40 -17.99 -3.55
CA LEU A 45 -11.68 -17.56 -4.76
C LEU A 45 -10.96 -18.73 -5.44
N ARG A 46 -10.33 -19.64 -4.70
CA ARG A 46 -9.68 -20.82 -5.28
C ARG A 46 -10.67 -21.79 -5.93
N SER A 47 -11.89 -21.89 -5.40
CA SER A 47 -12.93 -22.71 -6.03
C SER A 47 -13.40 -22.12 -7.39
N MET A 48 -13.33 -20.79 -7.55
CA MET A 48 -13.73 -20.08 -8.76
C MET A 48 -12.58 -19.97 -9.80
N LEU A 49 -11.35 -20.07 -9.35
CA LEU A 49 -10.15 -19.90 -10.16
C LEU A 49 -9.35 -21.21 -10.21
N PRO A 50 -9.79 -22.22 -10.96
CA PRO A 50 -9.16 -23.54 -10.98
C PRO A 50 -7.70 -23.44 -11.44
N ASN A 51 -6.85 -24.29 -10.86
CA ASN A 51 -5.39 -24.33 -11.11
C ASN A 51 -4.65 -23.02 -10.78
N LEU A 52 -5.20 -22.19 -9.87
CA LEU A 52 -4.51 -21.03 -9.36
C LEU A 52 -3.25 -21.45 -8.57
N ARG A 53 -2.07 -21.09 -9.08
CA ARG A 53 -0.77 -21.42 -8.45
C ARG A 53 -0.26 -20.29 -7.55
N PHE A 54 -0.92 -19.13 -7.55
CA PHE A 54 -0.50 -18.00 -6.74
C PHE A 54 -0.74 -18.28 -5.25
N SER A 55 0.26 -17.97 -4.43
CA SER A 55 0.12 -17.84 -2.97
C SER A 55 1.08 -16.75 -2.49
N PHE A 56 0.76 -16.11 -1.38
CA PHE A 56 1.66 -15.12 -0.76
C PHE A 56 2.96 -15.79 -0.28
N ALA A 57 2.91 -17.06 0.15
CA ALA A 57 4.11 -17.82 0.48
C ALA A 57 5.04 -18.03 -0.72
N SER A 58 4.50 -18.24 -1.94
CA SER A 58 5.30 -18.38 -3.16
C SER A 58 5.99 -17.05 -3.56
N MET A 59 5.50 -15.92 -3.12
CA MET A 59 6.17 -14.62 -3.33
C MET A 59 7.46 -14.53 -2.55
N VAL A 60 7.47 -14.97 -1.30
CA VAL A 60 8.69 -14.99 -0.47
C VAL A 60 9.76 -15.85 -1.13
N ALA A 61 9.41 -17.05 -1.63
CA ALA A 61 10.35 -17.91 -2.32
C ALA A 61 10.94 -17.22 -3.56
N ARG A 62 10.10 -16.59 -4.39
CA ARG A 62 10.56 -15.82 -5.56
C ARG A 62 11.43 -14.62 -5.18
N ALA A 63 11.09 -13.91 -4.11
CA ALA A 63 11.90 -12.81 -3.61
C ALA A 63 13.28 -13.28 -3.16
N VAL A 64 13.36 -14.41 -2.44
CA VAL A 64 14.63 -15.04 -2.04
C VAL A 64 15.48 -15.39 -3.26
N ASP A 65 14.90 -16.04 -4.26
CA ASP A 65 15.64 -16.40 -5.47
C ASP A 65 16.11 -15.16 -6.23
N ALA A 66 15.25 -14.16 -6.39
CA ALA A 66 15.59 -12.91 -7.04
C ALA A 66 16.71 -12.14 -6.29
N ILE A 67 16.67 -12.09 -4.95
CA ILE A 67 17.73 -11.47 -4.13
C ILE A 67 19.04 -12.24 -4.28
N SER A 68 18.98 -13.57 -4.24
CA SER A 68 20.15 -14.44 -4.28
C SER A 68 20.88 -14.41 -5.64
N THR A 69 20.16 -14.08 -6.71
CA THR A 69 20.68 -14.06 -8.09
C THR A 69 21.03 -12.67 -8.60
N ARG A 70 20.82 -11.62 -7.81
CA ARG A 70 21.17 -10.24 -8.19
C ARG A 70 22.67 -10.05 -8.37
N GLY A 71 23.04 -9.21 -9.33
CA GLY A 71 24.43 -8.83 -9.57
C GLY A 71 25.06 -8.04 -8.40
N ALA A 72 26.38 -7.99 -8.36
CA ALA A 72 27.16 -7.42 -7.24
C ALA A 72 26.77 -5.97 -6.87
N ASP A 73 26.41 -5.12 -7.84
CA ASP A 73 26.02 -3.72 -7.58
C ASP A 73 24.70 -3.65 -6.84
N ALA A 74 23.71 -4.47 -7.24
CA ALA A 74 22.42 -4.53 -6.57
C ALA A 74 22.53 -5.12 -5.16
N GLN A 75 23.40 -6.12 -4.96
CA GLN A 75 23.71 -6.66 -3.64
C GLN A 75 24.36 -5.60 -2.74
N ARG A 76 25.31 -4.81 -3.25
CA ARG A 76 25.91 -3.69 -2.52
C ARG A 76 24.87 -2.65 -2.10
N ALA A 77 23.95 -2.28 -3.01
CA ALA A 77 22.89 -1.34 -2.69
C ALA A 77 21.94 -1.89 -1.59
N MET A 78 21.68 -3.19 -1.58
CA MET A 78 20.90 -3.82 -0.51
C MET A 78 21.62 -3.79 0.83
N VAL A 79 22.92 -4.10 0.86
CA VAL A 79 23.75 -4.02 2.07
C VAL A 79 23.71 -2.60 2.62
N GLN A 80 23.91 -1.58 1.80
CA GLN A 80 23.86 -0.18 2.21
C GLN A 80 22.49 0.20 2.80
N ARG A 81 21.40 -0.29 2.20
CA ARG A 81 20.05 -0.06 2.70
C ARG A 81 19.84 -0.68 4.08
N VAL A 82 20.27 -1.94 4.26
CA VAL A 82 20.18 -2.63 5.56
C VAL A 82 21.05 -1.92 6.61
N GLN A 83 22.26 -1.48 6.25
CA GLN A 83 23.13 -0.68 7.13
C GLN A 83 22.46 0.63 7.59
N ALA A 84 21.83 1.36 6.68
CA ALA A 84 21.12 2.59 7.00
C ALA A 84 19.93 2.33 7.96
N VAL A 85 19.23 1.23 7.77
CA VAL A 85 18.14 0.81 8.67
C VAL A 85 18.66 0.50 10.06
N ILE A 86 19.72 -0.31 10.17
CA ILE A 86 20.34 -0.66 11.47
C ILE A 86 20.80 0.59 12.22
N ALA A 87 21.43 1.52 11.52
CA ALA A 87 21.91 2.77 12.12
C ALA A 87 20.80 3.68 12.65
N GLY A 88 19.58 3.53 12.12
CA GLY A 88 18.39 4.30 12.51
C GLY A 88 17.45 3.60 13.49
N LEU A 89 17.77 2.39 13.96
CA LEU A 89 16.90 1.65 14.87
C LEU A 89 16.83 2.32 16.27
N PRO A 90 15.63 2.43 16.84
CA PRO A 90 15.47 2.93 18.21
C PRO A 90 16.00 1.91 19.24
N PRO A 91 16.31 2.33 20.47
CA PRO A 91 16.64 1.44 21.57
C PRO A 91 15.58 0.35 21.79
N GLY A 92 15.99 -0.86 22.14
CA GLY A 92 15.09 -2.01 22.34
C GLY A 92 14.88 -2.88 21.07
N ARG A 93 15.58 -2.58 19.98
CA ARG A 93 15.52 -3.33 18.71
C ARG A 93 16.81 -4.15 18.44
N GLU A 94 17.52 -4.55 19.48
CA GLU A 94 18.79 -5.27 19.37
C GLU A 94 18.68 -6.59 18.57
N HIS A 95 17.53 -7.26 18.66
CA HIS A 95 17.29 -8.47 17.89
C HIS A 95 17.17 -8.19 16.37
N ILE A 96 16.56 -7.06 15.98
CA ILE A 96 16.49 -6.62 14.57
C ILE A 96 17.87 -6.20 14.07
N GLN A 97 18.65 -5.52 14.94
CA GLN A 97 20.02 -5.15 14.62
C GLN A 97 20.85 -6.40 14.30
N LYS A 98 20.82 -7.43 15.16
CA LYS A 98 21.54 -8.70 14.93
C LYS A 98 21.08 -9.40 13.64
N HIS A 99 19.79 -9.36 13.31
CA HIS A 99 19.31 -9.83 12.03
C HIS A 99 19.97 -9.12 10.85
N GLY A 100 20.02 -7.81 10.89
CA GLY A 100 20.65 -7.02 9.84
C GLY A 100 22.15 -7.29 9.72
N GLU A 101 22.86 -7.39 10.84
CA GLU A 101 24.29 -7.75 10.88
C GLU A 101 24.54 -9.13 10.24
N LEU A 102 23.70 -10.12 10.54
CA LEU A 102 23.76 -11.44 9.93
C LEU A 102 23.55 -11.37 8.40
N ILE A 103 22.55 -10.65 7.95
CA ILE A 103 22.27 -10.48 6.51
C ILE A 103 23.46 -9.83 5.78
N ILE A 104 23.99 -8.73 6.34
CA ILE A 104 25.15 -8.03 5.77
C ILE A 104 26.35 -8.97 5.69
N ARG A 105 26.61 -9.73 6.76
CA ARG A 105 27.73 -10.68 6.81
C ARG A 105 27.59 -11.76 5.73
N LEU A 106 26.42 -12.33 5.56
CA LEU A 106 26.15 -13.33 4.55
C LEU A 106 26.32 -12.78 3.11
N PHE A 107 25.81 -11.56 2.83
CA PHE A 107 26.04 -10.91 1.54
C PHE A 107 27.53 -10.70 1.24
N ASN A 108 28.29 -10.19 2.22
CA ASN A 108 29.72 -9.94 2.06
C ASN A 108 30.49 -11.24 1.81
N LYS A 109 30.12 -12.35 2.48
CA LYS A 109 30.74 -13.65 2.28
C LYS A 109 30.44 -14.20 0.89
N LEU A 110 29.20 -14.13 0.43
CA LEU A 110 28.82 -14.57 -0.93
C LEU A 110 29.53 -13.77 -2.03
N ALA A 111 29.87 -12.51 -1.76
CA ALA A 111 30.62 -11.67 -2.69
C ALA A 111 32.10 -12.07 -2.82
N VAL A 112 32.68 -12.70 -1.78
CA VAL A 112 34.13 -13.03 -1.69
C VAL A 112 34.39 -14.50 -1.96
N ILE A 113 33.49 -15.40 -1.54
CA ILE A 113 33.68 -16.85 -1.58
C ILE A 113 32.76 -17.43 -2.67
N ALA A 114 33.30 -18.36 -3.47
CA ALA A 114 32.49 -19.15 -4.40
C ALA A 114 31.30 -19.80 -3.65
N LYS A 115 30.19 -20.03 -4.32
CA LYS A 115 28.89 -20.48 -3.76
C LYS A 115 28.95 -21.72 -2.87
N GLU A 116 30.04 -22.47 -2.88
CA GLU A 116 30.25 -23.72 -2.15
C GLU A 116 31.08 -23.55 -0.85
N GLY A 117 31.39 -22.34 -0.44
CA GLY A 117 32.17 -22.09 0.77
C GLY A 117 31.46 -22.51 2.06
N GLU A 118 32.27 -22.98 3.05
CA GLU A 118 31.74 -23.31 4.39
C GLU A 118 31.51 -22.05 5.23
N LEU A 119 30.54 -22.15 6.16
CA LEU A 119 30.27 -21.12 7.15
C LEU A 119 31.33 -21.14 8.24
N ASP A 120 31.88 -19.97 8.61
CA ASP A 120 32.73 -19.85 9.80
C ASP A 120 31.89 -19.95 11.09
N GLU A 121 32.60 -20.29 12.18
CA GLU A 121 31.98 -20.51 13.49
C GLU A 121 31.28 -19.24 14.02
N GLU A 122 31.81 -18.07 13.75
CA GLU A 122 31.23 -16.81 14.19
C GLU A 122 29.89 -16.52 13.48
N THR A 123 29.78 -16.82 12.18
CA THR A 123 28.50 -16.74 11.44
C THR A 123 27.51 -17.77 11.94
N ARG A 124 27.95 -19.00 12.25
CA ARG A 124 27.10 -20.04 12.86
C ARG A 124 26.54 -19.60 14.22
N GLN A 125 27.38 -19.01 15.07
CA GLN A 125 26.94 -18.49 16.36
C GLN A 125 25.95 -17.34 16.21
N LEU A 126 26.16 -16.44 15.26
CA LEU A 126 25.23 -15.34 14.98
C LEU A 126 23.87 -15.87 14.47
N ILE A 127 23.86 -16.91 13.61
CA ILE A 127 22.63 -17.57 13.19
C ILE A 127 21.87 -18.15 14.39
N LYS A 128 22.56 -18.82 15.31
CA LYS A 128 21.94 -19.37 16.53
C LYS A 128 21.38 -18.27 17.45
N GLN A 129 22.01 -17.10 17.50
CA GLN A 129 21.52 -15.95 18.31
C GLN A 129 20.30 -15.28 17.66
N VAL A 130 20.28 -15.17 16.34
CA VAL A 130 19.20 -14.53 15.58
C VAL A 130 17.98 -15.44 15.48
N PHE A 131 18.22 -16.75 15.34
CA PHE A 131 17.19 -17.78 15.27
C PHE A 131 17.41 -18.80 16.36
N PRO A 132 17.04 -18.49 17.64
CA PRO A 132 17.14 -19.48 18.71
C PRO A 132 16.34 -20.71 18.33
N MET A 133 17.00 -21.86 18.43
CA MET A 133 16.44 -23.15 18.04
C MET A 133 15.44 -23.62 19.09
N ASP A 134 14.18 -23.22 19.01
CA ASP A 134 13.10 -24.05 19.47
C ASP A 134 12.79 -25.04 18.34
N ALA A 135 12.97 -26.32 18.60
CA ALA A 135 12.99 -27.38 17.60
C ALA A 135 11.66 -27.55 16.84
N GLU A 136 10.56 -26.96 17.30
CA GLU A 136 9.24 -27.06 16.68
C GLU A 136 9.02 -26.02 15.56
N ASP A 137 9.66 -24.85 15.60
CA ASP A 137 9.51 -23.79 14.60
C ASP A 137 10.40 -23.99 13.35
N LEU A 138 11.35 -24.92 13.40
CA LEU A 138 12.23 -25.30 12.26
C LEU A 138 11.62 -26.38 11.36
N MET A 139 10.52 -26.97 11.78
CA MET A 139 9.79 -27.98 11.02
C MET A 139 8.65 -27.35 10.19
N ASP A 140 8.96 -26.34 9.39
CA ASP A 140 8.18 -26.16 8.17
C ASP A 140 8.56 -27.33 7.26
N SER A 141 7.61 -28.13 6.83
CA SER A 141 7.73 -29.50 6.28
C SER A 141 8.69 -29.69 5.08
N ASP A 142 9.39 -28.65 4.66
CA ASP A 142 10.24 -28.66 3.46
C ASP A 142 11.74 -28.39 3.69
N SER A 143 12.21 -28.11 4.90
CA SER A 143 13.66 -28.02 5.11
C SER A 143 14.06 -28.07 6.59
N ILE A 144 14.56 -29.23 7.02
CA ILE A 144 15.41 -29.36 8.22
C ILE A 144 16.71 -28.62 7.92
N LEU A 145 16.88 -27.43 8.50
CA LEU A 145 18.12 -26.66 8.45
C LEU A 145 19.18 -27.35 9.34
N ASP A 146 19.82 -28.38 8.83
CA ASP A 146 21.07 -28.86 9.42
C ASP A 146 22.19 -27.90 9.01
N ILE A 147 22.42 -26.86 9.86
CA ILE A 147 23.42 -25.79 9.65
C ILE A 147 24.83 -26.38 9.41
N HIS A 148 25.05 -27.62 9.79
CA HIS A 148 26.32 -28.29 9.61
C HIS A 148 26.54 -28.92 8.21
N LYS A 149 25.47 -29.03 7.42
CA LYS A 149 25.50 -29.70 6.08
C LYS A 149 25.17 -28.77 4.93
N LEU A 150 24.71 -27.54 5.19
CA LEU A 150 24.29 -26.61 4.13
C LEU A 150 25.47 -25.82 3.59
N SER A 151 25.48 -25.60 2.28
CA SER A 151 26.36 -24.64 1.63
C SER A 151 26.08 -23.22 2.11
N LEU A 152 27.04 -22.30 1.95
CA LEU A 152 26.84 -20.86 2.25
C LEU A 152 25.64 -20.31 1.49
N SER A 153 25.44 -20.71 0.23
CA SER A 153 24.34 -20.28 -0.60
C SER A 153 22.98 -20.75 -0.07
N ASP A 154 22.86 -22.00 0.37
CA ASP A 154 21.62 -22.56 0.89
C ASP A 154 21.28 -21.93 2.25
N THR A 155 22.29 -21.73 3.10
CA THR A 155 22.12 -21.03 4.37
C THR A 155 21.66 -19.60 4.15
N PHE A 156 22.23 -18.88 3.18
CA PHE A 156 21.82 -17.54 2.85
C PHE A 156 20.34 -17.48 2.41
N LYS A 157 19.94 -18.37 1.50
CA LYS A 157 18.55 -18.48 1.05
C LYS A 157 17.58 -18.80 2.21
N ALA A 158 17.98 -19.69 3.10
CA ALA A 158 17.16 -20.06 4.25
C ALA A 158 17.01 -18.91 5.26
N VAL A 159 18.11 -18.21 5.56
CA VAL A 159 18.09 -17.01 6.42
C VAL A 159 17.23 -15.91 5.78
N LEU A 160 17.38 -15.63 4.49
CA LEU A 160 16.55 -14.68 3.77
C LEU A 160 15.07 -15.06 3.82
N LYS A 161 14.76 -16.33 3.51
CA LYS A 161 13.37 -16.83 3.52
C LYS A 161 12.74 -16.59 4.90
N ARG A 162 13.46 -16.92 5.97
CA ARG A 162 12.96 -16.74 7.34
C ARG A 162 12.83 -15.28 7.72
N THR A 163 13.81 -14.43 7.38
CA THR A 163 13.74 -12.97 7.62
C THR A 163 12.57 -12.35 6.88
N LEU A 164 12.36 -12.66 5.60
CA LEU A 164 11.25 -12.15 4.82
C LEU A 164 9.90 -12.67 5.33
N LYS A 165 9.81 -13.95 5.76
CA LYS A 165 8.61 -14.48 6.42
C LYS A 165 8.30 -13.75 7.74
N GLN A 166 9.32 -13.35 8.52
CA GLN A 166 9.11 -12.54 9.72
C GLN A 166 8.57 -11.15 9.40
N GLY A 167 9.03 -10.54 8.30
CA GLY A 167 8.47 -9.28 7.80
C GLY A 167 7.03 -9.38 7.32
N LEU A 168 6.53 -10.59 7.05
CA LEU A 168 5.11 -10.87 6.74
C LEU A 168 4.27 -11.16 8.00
N LYS A 169 4.85 -11.18 9.19
CA LYS A 169 4.10 -11.24 10.46
C LYS A 169 3.73 -9.82 10.88
N SER A 170 2.72 -9.68 11.72
CA SER A 170 2.18 -8.40 12.18
C SER A 170 3.17 -7.50 12.94
N ASP A 171 4.29 -8.04 13.38
CA ASP A 171 5.33 -7.28 14.06
C ASP A 171 6.27 -6.64 13.03
N ARG A 172 6.41 -5.33 13.14
CA ARG A 172 7.30 -4.56 12.27
C ARG A 172 8.72 -5.07 12.35
N HIS A 173 9.28 -5.44 11.19
CA HIS A 173 10.64 -5.96 11.05
C HIS A 173 11.40 -5.15 10.01
N GLU A 174 12.05 -4.08 10.42
CA GLU A 174 12.62 -3.04 9.57
C GLU A 174 13.65 -3.59 8.56
N VAL A 175 14.43 -4.60 8.95
CA VAL A 175 15.37 -5.27 8.03
C VAL A 175 14.66 -6.07 6.94
N ALA A 176 13.58 -6.78 7.29
CA ALA A 176 12.78 -7.50 6.31
C ALA A 176 12.06 -6.55 5.34
N GLU A 177 11.54 -5.43 5.85
CA GLU A 177 10.96 -4.36 5.03
C GLU A 177 11.99 -3.79 4.05
N ALA A 178 13.23 -3.53 4.50
CA ALA A 178 14.31 -3.02 3.66
C ALA A 178 14.73 -3.99 2.56
N LEU A 179 14.77 -5.30 2.85
CA LEU A 179 15.10 -6.35 1.89
C LEU A 179 13.98 -6.59 0.89
N GLY A 180 12.74 -6.55 1.37
CA GLY A 180 11.55 -6.82 0.57
C GLY A 180 10.98 -5.64 -0.18
N ALA A 181 11.43 -4.41 0.09
CA ALA A 181 10.83 -3.17 -0.41
C ALA A 181 10.56 -3.13 -1.92
N ASP A 182 11.42 -3.75 -2.71
CA ASP A 182 11.30 -3.77 -4.17
C ASP A 182 10.51 -4.99 -4.70
N MET A 183 10.18 -5.98 -3.86
CA MET A 183 9.65 -7.28 -4.29
C MET A 183 8.43 -7.75 -3.49
N LEU A 184 8.37 -7.38 -2.22
CA LEU A 184 7.27 -7.72 -1.31
C LEU A 184 6.43 -6.47 -1.05
N ASN A 185 6.03 -5.79 -2.12
CA ASN A 185 5.19 -4.61 -2.09
C ASN A 185 3.90 -4.90 -2.86
N MET A 186 2.75 -4.64 -2.24
CA MET A 186 1.44 -4.87 -2.85
C MET A 186 1.25 -4.05 -4.12
N GLU A 187 1.76 -2.83 -4.17
CA GLU A 187 1.69 -1.98 -5.36
C GLU A 187 2.44 -2.60 -6.54
N VAL A 188 3.68 -3.04 -6.31
CA VAL A 188 4.50 -3.68 -7.35
C VAL A 188 3.85 -4.98 -7.85
N LEU A 189 3.30 -5.77 -6.92
CA LEU A 189 2.59 -7.00 -7.26
C LEU A 189 1.36 -6.75 -8.12
N LEU A 190 0.53 -5.78 -7.73
CA LEU A 190 -0.66 -5.39 -8.50
C LEU A 190 -0.29 -4.91 -9.89
N VAL A 191 0.76 -4.09 -10.01
CA VAL A 191 1.29 -3.59 -11.28
C VAL A 191 1.72 -4.76 -12.18
N GLU A 192 2.54 -5.66 -11.65
CA GLU A 192 3.07 -6.80 -12.42
C GLU A 192 1.94 -7.68 -12.96
N LYS A 193 0.97 -8.02 -12.11
CA LYS A 193 -0.13 -8.90 -12.52
C LYS A 193 -1.17 -8.20 -13.39
N PHE A 194 -1.35 -6.89 -13.20
CA PHE A 194 -2.20 -6.08 -14.03
C PHE A 194 -1.66 -5.97 -15.48
N LEU A 195 -0.36 -5.81 -15.65
CA LEU A 195 0.25 -5.84 -16.99
C LEU A 195 0.05 -7.19 -17.68
N GLY A 196 0.16 -8.29 -16.93
CA GLY A 196 -0.14 -9.64 -17.44
C GLY A 196 -1.62 -9.81 -17.85
N PHE A 197 -2.53 -9.14 -17.15
CA PHE A 197 -3.96 -9.11 -17.52
C PHE A 197 -4.19 -8.52 -18.93
N TYR A 198 -3.48 -7.46 -19.31
CA TYR A 198 -3.59 -6.89 -20.65
C TYR A 198 -3.03 -7.78 -21.76
N ASN A 199 -2.12 -8.68 -21.44
CA ASN A 199 -1.52 -9.61 -22.39
C ASN A 199 -2.38 -10.89 -22.59
N GLU A 200 -3.60 -10.92 -22.03
CA GLU A 200 -4.54 -12.03 -22.11
C GLU A 200 -3.97 -13.38 -21.64
N SER A 201 -2.94 -13.34 -20.80
CA SER A 201 -2.37 -14.52 -20.16
C SER A 201 -3.32 -15.05 -19.09
N LEU A 202 -3.95 -16.20 -19.33
CA LEU A 202 -4.90 -16.81 -18.38
C LEU A 202 -4.34 -16.95 -16.95
N PRO A 203 -3.08 -17.40 -16.74
CA PRO A 203 -2.50 -17.44 -15.39
C PRO A 203 -2.42 -16.05 -14.73
N ASP A 204 -2.07 -15.01 -15.49
CA ASP A 204 -1.94 -13.66 -14.96
C ASP A 204 -3.31 -13.03 -14.68
N ILE A 205 -4.31 -13.28 -15.52
CA ILE A 205 -5.70 -12.88 -15.27
C ILE A 205 -6.19 -13.49 -13.96
N LYS A 206 -6.01 -14.80 -13.75
CA LYS A 206 -6.39 -15.48 -12.50
C LYS A 206 -5.66 -14.91 -11.28
N ASN A 207 -4.36 -14.68 -11.42
CA ASN A 207 -3.55 -14.10 -10.35
C ASN A 207 -4.03 -12.67 -10.02
N TYR A 208 -4.31 -11.84 -11.02
CA TYR A 208 -4.82 -10.50 -10.81
C TYR A 208 -6.18 -10.49 -10.13
N LEU A 209 -7.13 -11.29 -10.60
CA LEU A 209 -8.45 -11.45 -9.99
C LEU A 209 -8.34 -11.87 -8.52
N TYR A 210 -7.54 -12.88 -8.24
CA TYR A 210 -7.33 -13.35 -6.88
C TYR A 210 -6.76 -12.25 -5.98
N ILE A 211 -5.68 -11.60 -6.40
CA ILE A 211 -5.01 -10.56 -5.60
C ILE A 211 -5.93 -9.36 -5.38
N ALA A 212 -6.63 -8.91 -6.43
CA ALA A 212 -7.53 -7.76 -6.35
C ALA A 212 -8.71 -8.03 -5.39
N TRP A 213 -9.33 -9.21 -5.46
CA TRP A 213 -10.44 -9.57 -4.58
C TRP A 213 -9.99 -9.88 -3.15
N VAL A 214 -8.80 -10.43 -2.94
CA VAL A 214 -8.23 -10.61 -1.60
C VAL A 214 -7.93 -9.25 -0.96
N LEU A 215 -7.30 -8.34 -1.70
CA LEU A 215 -7.05 -6.97 -1.23
C LEU A 215 -8.36 -6.27 -0.87
N TRP A 216 -9.34 -6.31 -1.76
CA TRP A 216 -10.65 -5.73 -1.50
C TRP A 216 -11.30 -6.30 -0.24
N SER A 217 -11.31 -7.62 -0.11
CA SER A 217 -11.89 -8.30 1.05
C SER A 217 -11.23 -7.89 2.36
N TYR A 218 -9.90 -7.82 2.37
CA TYR A 218 -9.13 -7.35 3.53
C TYR A 218 -9.49 -5.90 3.91
N LEU A 219 -9.51 -5.00 2.93
CA LEU A 219 -9.82 -3.59 3.16
C LEU A 219 -11.26 -3.40 3.64
N VAL A 220 -12.22 -4.17 3.12
CA VAL A 220 -13.61 -4.16 3.59
C VAL A 220 -13.72 -4.60 5.04
N GLU A 221 -13.09 -5.72 5.43
CA GLU A 221 -13.12 -6.19 6.81
C GLU A 221 -12.42 -5.21 7.77
N LYS A 222 -11.30 -4.62 7.36
CA LYS A 222 -10.60 -3.59 8.14
C LYS A 222 -11.47 -2.35 8.33
N GLN A 223 -12.08 -1.84 7.25
CA GLN A 223 -13.00 -0.71 7.31
C GLN A 223 -14.22 -0.99 8.21
N LYS A 224 -14.82 -2.17 8.07
CA LYS A 224 -15.96 -2.62 8.89
C LYS A 224 -15.62 -2.64 10.37
N ALA A 225 -14.47 -3.18 10.74
CA ALA A 225 -13.99 -3.18 12.13
C ALA A 225 -13.84 -1.76 12.69
N ILE A 226 -13.28 -0.85 11.91
CA ILE A 226 -13.13 0.56 12.29
C ILE A 226 -14.50 1.23 12.44
N LEU A 227 -15.39 1.09 11.46
CA LEU A 227 -16.74 1.65 11.55
C LEU A 227 -17.53 1.10 12.74
N GLY A 228 -17.33 -0.17 13.10
CA GLY A 228 -17.92 -0.79 14.29
C GLY A 228 -17.38 -0.21 15.59
N ALA A 229 -16.12 0.21 15.63
CA ALA A 229 -15.53 0.87 16.80
C ALA A 229 -16.02 2.33 16.98
N PHE A 230 -16.59 2.95 15.95
CA PHE A 230 -17.12 4.32 15.97
C PHE A 230 -18.58 4.37 15.51
N PRO A 231 -19.53 3.76 16.25
CA PRO A 231 -20.93 3.64 15.81
C PRO A 231 -21.60 5.00 15.60
N ASP A 232 -21.20 6.03 16.37
CA ASP A 232 -21.73 7.39 16.27
C ASP A 232 -21.17 8.19 15.08
N GLY A 233 -20.33 7.58 14.24
CA GLY A 233 -19.70 8.23 13.10
C GLY A 233 -18.63 9.27 13.45
N ASN A 234 -18.22 9.36 14.71
CA ASN A 234 -17.19 10.28 15.20
C ASN A 234 -15.78 9.75 14.99
N LEU A 235 -15.48 9.30 13.76
CA LEU A 235 -14.13 8.88 13.42
C LEU A 235 -13.12 10.02 13.61
N PRO A 236 -11.91 9.74 14.11
CA PRO A 236 -10.83 10.72 14.15
C PRO A 236 -10.68 11.44 12.82
N PHE A 237 -10.45 12.76 12.84
CA PHE A 237 -10.44 13.62 11.67
C PHE A 237 -11.81 13.74 10.96
N TYR A 238 -12.36 12.63 10.45
CA TYR A 238 -13.57 12.63 9.62
C TYR A 238 -14.81 13.18 10.34
N GLY A 239 -14.98 12.85 11.61
CA GLY A 239 -16.11 13.33 12.42
C GLY A 239 -16.16 14.84 12.58
N LYS A 240 -15.03 15.54 12.43
CA LYS A 240 -14.89 16.99 12.58
C LYS A 240 -15.04 17.78 11.28
N LEU A 241 -15.25 17.11 10.14
CA LEU A 241 -15.37 17.79 8.85
C LEU A 241 -16.63 18.66 8.76
N PRO A 242 -16.53 19.87 8.14
CA PRO A 242 -17.69 20.73 7.92
C PRO A 242 -18.70 20.09 6.97
N ALA A 243 -19.98 20.29 7.27
CA ALA A 243 -21.07 19.69 6.50
C ALA A 243 -21.19 20.22 5.06
N ASP A 244 -20.67 21.40 4.77
CA ASP A 244 -20.68 22.05 3.45
C ASP A 244 -19.41 21.74 2.61
N CYS A 245 -18.52 20.88 3.11
CA CYS A 245 -17.29 20.48 2.44
C CYS A 245 -17.58 19.51 1.30
N HIS A 246 -16.86 19.67 0.19
CA HIS A 246 -16.74 18.66 -0.86
C HIS A 246 -15.35 18.01 -0.73
N ALA A 247 -15.25 16.76 -1.08
CA ALA A 247 -13.99 16.03 -0.95
C ALA A 247 -13.60 15.24 -2.20
N ILE A 248 -12.32 15.27 -2.54
CA ILE A 248 -11.70 14.33 -3.48
C ILE A 248 -10.77 13.43 -2.65
N THR A 249 -10.96 12.13 -2.74
CA THR A 249 -10.11 11.17 -2.04
C THR A 249 -9.32 10.30 -3.01
N LEU A 250 -8.06 10.05 -2.64
CA LEU A 250 -7.19 9.09 -3.28
C LEU A 250 -7.21 7.73 -2.55
N ASN A 251 -7.97 7.66 -1.43
CA ASN A 251 -8.18 6.45 -0.65
C ASN A 251 -9.37 5.65 -1.19
N TYR A 252 -9.38 4.35 -0.96
CA TYR A 252 -10.48 3.46 -1.34
C TYR A 252 -11.59 3.39 -0.29
N THR A 253 -11.31 3.84 0.95
CA THR A 253 -12.21 3.75 2.10
C THR A 253 -13.42 4.68 1.99
N SER A 254 -14.57 4.27 2.54
CA SER A 254 -15.81 5.07 2.50
C SER A 254 -15.97 6.03 3.70
N PHE A 255 -14.93 6.31 4.47
CA PHE A 255 -15.02 7.15 5.66
C PHE A 255 -15.54 8.58 5.38
N LEU A 256 -15.09 9.19 4.28
CA LEU A 256 -15.59 10.51 3.85
C LEU A 256 -17.07 10.48 3.51
N GLU A 257 -17.51 9.45 2.82
CA GLU A 257 -18.90 9.28 2.41
C GLU A 257 -19.84 9.14 3.60
N GLN A 258 -19.41 8.45 4.67
CA GLN A 258 -20.17 8.33 5.91
C GLN A 258 -20.46 9.69 6.55
N LYS A 259 -19.58 10.68 6.37
CA LYS A 259 -19.73 12.02 6.93
C LYS A 259 -20.38 13.01 6.00
N LEU A 260 -19.98 13.01 4.73
CA LEU A 260 -20.36 14.06 3.77
C LEU A 260 -21.53 13.65 2.86
N GLY A 261 -21.80 12.34 2.75
CA GLY A 261 -22.70 11.78 1.76
C GLY A 261 -22.03 11.58 0.39
N ARG A 262 -22.54 10.62 -0.39
CA ARG A 262 -21.94 10.17 -1.66
C ARG A 262 -21.77 11.30 -2.68
N ASP A 263 -22.74 12.20 -2.79
CA ASP A 263 -22.76 13.28 -3.79
C ASP A 263 -21.64 14.31 -3.61
N ARG A 264 -21.06 14.39 -2.41
CA ARG A 264 -19.99 15.32 -2.05
C ARG A 264 -18.60 14.70 -2.02
N VAL A 265 -18.47 13.45 -2.42
CA VAL A 265 -17.19 12.75 -2.44
C VAL A 265 -16.88 12.24 -3.83
N ILE A 266 -15.66 12.48 -4.30
CA ILE A 266 -15.11 11.88 -5.51
C ILE A 266 -14.01 10.90 -5.10
N TYR A 267 -14.16 9.65 -5.47
CA TYR A 267 -13.13 8.62 -5.35
C TYR A 267 -12.28 8.62 -6.62
N PHE A 268 -11.14 9.30 -6.57
CA PHE A 268 -10.31 9.50 -7.77
C PHE A 268 -9.73 8.19 -8.31
N HIS A 269 -9.44 7.26 -7.43
CA HIS A 269 -8.93 5.92 -7.75
C HIS A 269 -10.00 4.82 -7.63
N GLY A 270 -11.27 5.18 -7.57
CA GLY A 270 -12.34 4.25 -7.23
C GLY A 270 -12.43 3.97 -5.72
N GLY A 271 -13.30 3.07 -5.33
CA GLY A 271 -13.60 2.79 -3.92
C GLY A 271 -14.09 1.37 -3.67
N LEU A 272 -14.21 1.00 -2.41
CA LEU A 272 -14.62 -0.34 -1.98
C LEU A 272 -16.08 -0.68 -2.31
N ALA A 273 -16.94 0.33 -2.51
CA ALA A 273 -18.37 0.15 -2.72
C ALA A 273 -18.76 -0.09 -4.20
N GLU A 274 -17.79 -0.33 -5.07
CA GLU A 274 -18.03 -0.52 -6.50
C GLU A 274 -17.11 -1.59 -7.09
N TYR A 275 -17.56 -2.22 -8.18
CA TYR A 275 -16.74 -3.08 -9.03
C TYR A 275 -16.94 -2.74 -10.51
N VAL A 276 -15.99 -3.16 -11.34
CA VAL A 276 -16.04 -2.97 -12.79
C VAL A 276 -16.39 -4.29 -13.45
N SER A 277 -17.41 -4.29 -14.30
CA SER A 277 -17.67 -5.37 -15.25
C SER A 277 -16.70 -5.23 -16.43
N MET A 278 -15.77 -6.16 -16.60
CA MET A 278 -14.79 -6.09 -17.68
C MET A 278 -15.42 -6.31 -19.07
N ALA A 279 -16.58 -6.95 -19.13
CA ALA A 279 -17.30 -7.15 -20.38
C ALA A 279 -17.96 -5.85 -20.90
N THR A 280 -18.60 -5.08 -20.01
CA THR A 280 -19.29 -3.83 -20.36
C THR A 280 -18.50 -2.58 -20.07
N ARG A 281 -17.42 -2.68 -19.27
CA ARG A 281 -16.63 -1.56 -18.76
C ARG A 281 -17.43 -0.60 -17.87
N GLU A 282 -18.52 -1.06 -17.31
CA GLU A 282 -19.36 -0.26 -16.40
C GLU A 282 -18.95 -0.43 -14.96
N LEU A 283 -19.09 0.65 -14.18
CA LEU A 283 -19.04 0.62 -12.73
C LEU A 283 -20.39 0.17 -12.20
N VAL A 284 -20.36 -0.87 -11.38
CA VAL A 284 -21.53 -1.42 -10.72
C VAL A 284 -21.41 -1.19 -9.22
N ALA A 285 -22.40 -0.56 -8.62
CA ALA A 285 -22.44 -0.35 -7.19
C ALA A 285 -22.67 -1.69 -6.46
N ILE A 286 -22.01 -1.86 -5.32
CA ILE A 286 -22.30 -2.94 -4.38
C ILE A 286 -23.52 -2.49 -3.57
N GLU A 287 -24.63 -3.23 -3.69
CA GLU A 287 -25.90 -2.89 -3.02
C GLU A 287 -25.89 -3.22 -1.53
N ASP A 288 -24.98 -4.12 -1.11
CA ASP A 288 -24.83 -4.50 0.29
C ASP A 288 -24.34 -3.33 1.13
N ASP A 289 -24.84 -3.20 2.35
CA ASP A 289 -24.30 -2.23 3.32
C ASP A 289 -22.87 -2.60 3.72
N MET A 290 -21.93 -1.73 3.38
CA MET A 290 -20.49 -1.91 3.66
C MET A 290 -20.17 -2.10 5.15
N LYS A 291 -21.08 -1.74 6.07
CA LYS A 291 -20.91 -1.96 7.52
C LYS A 291 -21.19 -3.41 7.92
N THR A 292 -22.03 -4.10 7.17
CA THR A 292 -22.47 -5.47 7.49
C THR A 292 -22.02 -6.49 6.46
N LEU A 293 -21.50 -6.05 5.32
CA LEU A 293 -21.07 -6.91 4.22
C LEU A 293 -20.08 -7.98 4.69
N VAL A 294 -20.29 -9.22 4.25
CA VAL A 294 -19.40 -10.35 4.47
C VAL A 294 -18.74 -10.72 3.15
N PRO A 295 -17.44 -10.44 2.96
CA PRO A 295 -16.74 -10.58 1.69
C PRO A 295 -16.88 -11.97 1.05
N ALA A 296 -16.74 -13.04 1.82
CA ALA A 296 -16.88 -14.41 1.29
C ALA A 296 -18.28 -14.70 0.74
N GLN A 297 -19.34 -14.13 1.35
CA GLN A 297 -20.71 -14.29 0.86
C GLN A 297 -20.95 -13.47 -0.40
N PHE A 298 -20.47 -12.23 -0.42
CA PHE A 298 -20.52 -11.38 -1.60
C PHE A 298 -19.80 -12.04 -2.80
N LEU A 299 -18.59 -12.56 -2.60
CA LEU A 299 -17.86 -13.26 -3.67
C LEU A 299 -18.64 -14.48 -4.18
N LYS A 300 -19.28 -15.24 -3.32
CA LYS A 300 -20.16 -16.35 -3.73
C LYS A 300 -21.34 -15.87 -4.60
N SER A 301 -21.94 -14.72 -4.27
CA SER A 301 -23.00 -14.15 -5.09
C SER A 301 -22.51 -13.71 -6.48
N GLN A 302 -21.22 -13.39 -6.61
CA GLN A 302 -20.57 -13.02 -7.86
C GLN A 302 -19.90 -14.20 -8.59
N ALA A 303 -20.12 -15.45 -8.14
CA ALA A 303 -19.45 -16.63 -8.69
C ALA A 303 -19.55 -16.70 -10.24
N ALA A 304 -20.73 -16.52 -10.81
CA ALA A 304 -20.94 -16.53 -12.26
C ALA A 304 -20.14 -15.50 -13.05
N ASN A 305 -19.70 -14.41 -12.37
CA ASN A 305 -18.94 -13.31 -12.95
C ASN A 305 -17.42 -13.43 -12.71
N ILE A 306 -16.99 -14.25 -11.74
CA ILE A 306 -15.59 -14.43 -11.38
C ILE A 306 -15.05 -15.78 -11.86
N GLU A 307 -15.93 -16.80 -11.93
CA GLU A 307 -15.56 -18.18 -12.19
C GLU A 307 -14.96 -18.38 -13.59
N PHE A 308 -13.87 -19.16 -13.64
CA PHE A 308 -13.16 -19.51 -14.86
C PHE A 308 -13.59 -20.91 -15.32
N ASN A 309 -14.64 -20.97 -16.16
CA ASN A 309 -15.20 -22.22 -16.69
C ASN A 309 -14.65 -22.61 -18.06
N HIS A 310 -13.88 -21.73 -18.71
CA HIS A 310 -13.40 -21.92 -20.07
C HIS A 310 -11.91 -21.60 -20.18
N ASP A 311 -11.22 -22.27 -21.09
CA ASP A 311 -9.82 -21.99 -21.43
C ASP A 311 -9.66 -20.79 -22.40
N ASP A 312 -10.78 -20.24 -22.89
CA ASP A 312 -10.82 -19.11 -23.81
C ASP A 312 -11.10 -17.80 -23.04
N ALA A 313 -10.08 -16.94 -22.95
CA ALA A 313 -10.15 -15.67 -22.24
C ALA A 313 -11.25 -14.74 -22.75
N SER A 314 -11.61 -14.80 -24.04
CA SER A 314 -12.66 -13.97 -24.64
C SER A 314 -14.06 -14.27 -24.10
N LYS A 315 -14.25 -15.43 -23.46
CA LYS A 315 -15.52 -15.84 -22.87
C LYS A 315 -15.68 -15.46 -21.40
N HIS A 316 -14.62 -14.95 -20.76
CA HIS A 316 -14.65 -14.59 -19.37
C HIS A 316 -15.30 -13.23 -19.16
N ARG A 317 -16.35 -13.19 -18.34
CA ARG A 317 -17.06 -11.97 -17.92
C ARG A 317 -16.54 -11.49 -16.57
N ASN A 318 -15.22 -11.36 -16.47
CA ASN A 318 -14.60 -11.04 -15.20
C ASN A 318 -15.10 -9.71 -14.62
N VAL A 319 -15.37 -9.69 -13.34
CA VAL A 319 -15.56 -8.47 -12.56
C VAL A 319 -14.38 -8.28 -11.63
N ILE A 320 -13.98 -7.03 -11.43
CA ILE A 320 -12.86 -6.65 -10.59
C ILE A 320 -13.29 -5.53 -9.64
N PRO A 321 -12.74 -5.45 -8.44
CA PRO A 321 -12.99 -4.30 -7.57
C PRO A 321 -12.64 -3.00 -8.29
N ALA A 322 -13.44 -1.95 -8.10
CA ALA A 322 -13.23 -0.64 -8.69
C ALA A 322 -12.12 0.12 -7.97
N MET A 323 -10.93 -0.48 -7.90
CA MET A 323 -9.73 0.09 -7.29
C MET A 323 -8.64 0.20 -8.36
N VAL A 324 -8.34 1.44 -8.78
CA VAL A 324 -7.26 1.70 -9.74
C VAL A 324 -5.93 1.51 -9.04
N PRO A 325 -5.08 0.58 -9.48
CA PRO A 325 -3.77 0.36 -8.88
C PRO A 325 -2.91 1.63 -8.91
N PRO A 326 -1.96 1.81 -7.98
CA PRO A 326 -1.06 2.95 -7.91
C PRO A 326 0.03 2.88 -9.01
N LEU A 327 -0.37 3.02 -10.25
CA LEU A 327 0.47 3.03 -11.45
C LEU A 327 0.73 4.46 -11.91
N ARG A 328 1.94 4.75 -12.42
CA ARG A 328 2.23 6.05 -13.06
C ARG A 328 1.32 6.29 -14.27
N LEU A 329 1.06 5.24 -15.06
CA LEU A 329 0.05 5.26 -16.11
C LEU A 329 -1.18 4.55 -15.56
N LYS A 330 -2.20 5.32 -15.20
CA LYS A 330 -3.44 4.77 -14.65
C LYS A 330 -4.22 4.03 -15.73
N PRO A 331 -4.56 2.76 -15.52
CA PRO A 331 -5.40 2.04 -16.45
C PRO A 331 -6.83 2.60 -16.43
N ILE A 332 -7.36 2.89 -17.60
CA ILE A 332 -8.76 3.27 -17.73
C ILE A 332 -9.58 1.99 -17.80
N LEU A 333 -9.97 1.48 -16.63
CA LEU A 333 -10.76 0.26 -16.50
C LEU A 333 -12.22 0.48 -16.95
N SER A 334 -12.72 1.71 -16.82
CA SER A 334 -14.07 2.11 -17.18
C SER A 334 -14.06 3.56 -17.70
N HIS A 335 -14.93 3.88 -18.65
CA HIS A 335 -15.16 5.26 -19.12
C HIS A 335 -15.61 6.20 -17.99
N ARG A 336 -16.24 5.65 -16.93
CA ARG A 336 -16.65 6.41 -15.75
C ARG A 336 -15.48 7.05 -15.01
N TYR A 337 -14.26 6.51 -15.09
CA TYR A 337 -13.09 7.18 -14.52
C TYR A 337 -12.76 8.49 -15.24
N ILE A 338 -12.99 8.58 -16.55
CA ILE A 338 -12.80 9.83 -17.31
C ILE A 338 -13.79 10.88 -16.80
N GLU A 339 -15.05 10.52 -16.61
CA GLU A 339 -16.08 11.41 -16.03
C GLU A 339 -15.72 11.83 -14.61
N THR A 340 -15.25 10.89 -13.78
CA THR A 340 -14.82 11.14 -12.41
C THR A 340 -13.63 12.12 -12.36
N TRP A 341 -12.64 11.93 -13.21
CA TRP A 341 -11.47 12.80 -13.29
C TRP A 341 -11.81 14.19 -13.83
N HIS A 342 -12.69 14.24 -14.82
CA HIS A 342 -13.23 15.53 -15.30
C HIS A 342 -13.99 16.27 -14.20
N LYS A 343 -14.87 15.58 -13.46
CA LYS A 343 -15.58 16.16 -12.31
C LYS A 343 -14.62 16.64 -11.24
N ALA A 344 -13.56 15.89 -10.94
CA ALA A 344 -12.52 16.30 -9.99
C ALA A 344 -11.80 17.59 -10.46
N SER A 345 -11.44 17.66 -11.74
CA SER A 345 -10.86 18.86 -12.36
C SER A 345 -11.76 20.08 -12.20
N GLU A 346 -13.06 19.95 -12.52
CA GLU A 346 -14.04 21.03 -12.36
C GLU A 346 -14.22 21.44 -10.89
N TRP A 347 -14.17 20.49 -9.95
CA TRP A 347 -14.23 20.82 -8.54
C TRP A 347 -13.04 21.63 -8.08
N ILE A 348 -11.83 21.24 -8.48
CA ILE A 348 -10.60 22.00 -8.17
C ILE A 348 -10.67 23.40 -8.79
N LYS A 349 -11.09 23.49 -10.04
CA LYS A 349 -11.24 24.75 -10.77
C LYS A 349 -12.22 25.74 -10.10
N HIS A 350 -13.33 25.23 -9.56
CA HIS A 350 -14.38 26.09 -8.99
C HIS A 350 -14.28 26.25 -7.47
N ALA A 351 -13.41 25.51 -6.80
CA ALA A 351 -13.19 25.65 -5.37
C ALA A 351 -12.59 27.04 -5.03
N LYS A 352 -13.07 27.65 -3.95
CA LYS A 352 -12.50 28.91 -3.43
C LYS A 352 -11.31 28.64 -2.53
N SER A 353 -11.39 27.59 -1.70
CA SER A 353 -10.34 27.18 -0.77
C SER A 353 -10.07 25.68 -0.95
N ILE A 354 -8.79 25.32 -0.98
CA ILE A 354 -8.33 23.93 -1.16
C ILE A 354 -7.43 23.55 0.00
N VAL A 355 -7.81 22.50 0.70
CA VAL A 355 -7.02 21.91 1.79
C VAL A 355 -6.68 20.47 1.43
N VAL A 356 -5.39 20.13 1.47
CA VAL A 356 -4.86 18.78 1.17
C VAL A 356 -4.35 18.18 2.46
N VAL A 357 -4.83 17.01 2.86
CA VAL A 357 -4.43 16.36 4.12
C VAL A 357 -3.97 14.91 3.86
N GLY A 358 -2.82 14.57 4.41
CA GLY A 358 -2.30 13.20 4.37
C GLY A 358 -1.95 12.67 2.98
N TYR A 359 -1.74 13.55 2.00
CA TYR A 359 -1.33 13.18 0.65
C TYR A 359 0.16 13.44 0.44
N SER A 360 0.85 12.44 -0.09
CA SER A 360 2.31 12.47 -0.25
C SER A 360 2.81 13.05 -1.57
N PHE A 361 1.93 13.38 -2.51
CA PHE A 361 2.26 13.81 -3.87
C PHE A 361 3.18 12.82 -4.59
N ASN A 362 2.85 11.52 -4.47
CA ASN A 362 3.63 10.46 -5.08
C ASN A 362 3.63 10.57 -6.61
N GLY A 363 4.74 10.18 -7.25
CA GLY A 363 4.83 10.10 -8.71
C GLY A 363 3.90 9.05 -9.34
N ALA A 364 3.41 8.09 -8.57
CA ALA A 364 2.35 7.17 -9.01
C ALA A 364 1.00 7.89 -9.27
N ASP A 365 0.80 9.07 -8.70
CA ASP A 365 -0.41 9.88 -8.85
C ASP A 365 -0.20 11.10 -9.77
N GLU A 366 0.68 10.97 -10.77
CA GLU A 366 1.04 12.08 -11.67
C GLU A 366 -0.18 12.68 -12.36
N HIS A 367 -1.17 11.88 -12.76
CA HIS A 367 -2.43 12.38 -13.33
C HIS A 367 -3.19 13.31 -12.38
N PHE A 368 -3.28 12.95 -11.12
CA PHE A 368 -3.92 13.81 -10.12
C PHE A 368 -3.09 15.07 -9.85
N ASN A 369 -1.77 14.92 -9.74
CA ASN A 369 -0.87 16.04 -9.54
C ASN A 369 -0.94 17.05 -10.70
N ASP A 370 -1.07 16.56 -11.95
CA ASP A 370 -1.23 17.39 -13.14
C ASP A 370 -2.56 18.14 -13.14
N ILE A 371 -3.66 17.45 -12.86
CA ILE A 371 -4.99 18.08 -12.75
C ILE A 371 -4.97 19.16 -11.67
N LEU A 372 -4.44 18.85 -10.48
CA LEU A 372 -4.35 19.81 -9.40
C LEU A 372 -3.54 21.05 -9.83
N ARG A 373 -2.33 20.84 -10.36
CA ARG A 373 -1.45 21.94 -10.80
C ARG A 373 -2.11 22.84 -11.85
N GLN A 374 -2.76 22.24 -12.87
CA GLN A 374 -3.37 22.99 -13.97
C GLN A 374 -4.60 23.80 -13.57
N GLN A 375 -5.33 23.37 -12.54
CA GLN A 375 -6.58 24.01 -12.12
C GLN A 375 -6.44 24.96 -10.92
N LEU A 376 -5.23 25.13 -10.38
CA LEU A 376 -5.02 26.00 -9.23
C LEU A 376 -5.26 27.47 -9.52
N ASP A 377 -4.84 27.95 -10.69
CA ASP A 377 -5.05 29.33 -11.14
C ASP A 377 -4.81 30.39 -10.06
N GLY A 378 -3.66 30.33 -9.40
CA GLY A 378 -3.26 31.27 -8.33
C GLY A 378 -3.95 31.09 -6.98
N LYS A 379 -4.78 30.07 -6.81
CA LYS A 379 -5.48 29.78 -5.53
C LYS A 379 -4.50 29.32 -4.46
N THR A 380 -4.76 29.73 -3.22
CA THR A 380 -4.02 29.23 -2.08
C THR A 380 -4.39 27.78 -1.80
N VAL A 381 -3.37 26.92 -1.63
CA VAL A 381 -3.49 25.52 -1.24
C VAL A 381 -2.80 25.31 0.09
N THR A 382 -3.55 24.85 1.07
CA THR A 382 -3.01 24.45 2.37
C THR A 382 -2.75 22.94 2.37
N ILE A 383 -1.52 22.54 2.63
CA ILE A 383 -1.10 21.12 2.68
C ILE A 383 -0.74 20.76 4.11
N VAL A 384 -1.40 19.77 4.67
CA VAL A 384 -1.22 19.31 6.05
C VAL A 384 -0.61 17.90 6.08
N GLY A 385 0.44 17.72 6.86
CA GLY A 385 1.05 16.42 7.08
C GLY A 385 2.27 16.50 8.02
N PRO A 386 2.62 15.40 8.70
CA PRO A 386 3.75 15.40 9.65
C PRO A 386 5.11 15.63 8.98
N GLY A 387 5.29 15.17 7.75
CA GLY A 387 6.55 15.26 7.00
C GLY A 387 6.62 16.41 5.97
N VAL A 388 5.67 17.35 5.94
CA VAL A 388 5.61 18.39 4.90
C VAL A 388 6.79 19.38 4.91
N HIS A 389 7.57 19.41 5.99
CA HIS A 389 8.77 20.24 6.09
C HIS A 389 10.07 19.49 5.74
N ASP A 390 10.01 18.20 5.48
CA ASP A 390 11.17 17.39 5.15
C ASP A 390 11.72 17.77 3.77
N ALA A 391 13.04 17.78 3.63
CA ALA A 391 13.73 18.18 2.40
C ALA A 391 13.24 17.36 1.18
N ALA A 392 13.01 16.07 1.37
CA ALA A 392 12.50 15.20 0.31
C ALA A 392 11.07 15.57 -0.12
N PHE A 393 10.21 15.96 0.83
CA PHE A 393 8.86 16.42 0.53
C PHE A 393 8.88 17.78 -0.19
N LEU A 394 9.66 18.74 0.30
CA LEU A 394 9.81 20.06 -0.33
C LEU A 394 10.28 19.93 -1.78
N LYS A 395 11.32 19.14 -2.04
CA LYS A 395 11.82 18.86 -3.40
C LYS A 395 10.74 18.23 -4.29
N ARG A 396 9.88 17.38 -3.73
CA ARG A 396 8.75 16.77 -4.45
C ARG A 396 7.69 17.78 -4.82
N ILE A 397 7.31 18.67 -3.90
CA ILE A 397 6.35 19.75 -4.13
C ILE A 397 6.87 20.71 -5.24
N GLU A 398 8.14 21.08 -5.20
CA GLU A 398 8.76 21.90 -6.26
C GLU A 398 8.65 21.22 -7.63
N LYS A 399 8.90 19.90 -7.68
CA LYS A 399 8.75 19.13 -8.91
C LYS A 399 7.30 19.04 -9.38
N VAL A 400 6.35 18.79 -8.48
CA VAL A 400 4.92 18.62 -8.82
C VAL A 400 4.35 19.94 -9.36
N PHE A 401 4.64 21.06 -8.74
CA PHE A 401 4.10 22.36 -9.15
C PHE A 401 4.92 23.05 -10.23
N HIS A 402 6.03 22.46 -10.71
CA HIS A 402 6.92 22.97 -11.74
C HIS A 402 7.35 24.43 -11.50
N THR A 403 7.38 24.87 -10.27
CA THR A 403 7.66 26.24 -9.89
C THR A 403 8.76 26.23 -8.84
N PRO A 404 9.88 26.92 -9.07
CA PRO A 404 10.82 27.18 -7.98
C PRO A 404 10.05 27.91 -6.88
N LEU A 405 9.86 27.28 -5.74
CA LEU A 405 9.05 27.85 -4.66
C LEU A 405 9.79 28.96 -3.88
N GLY A 406 10.97 29.30 -4.33
CA GLY A 406 11.75 30.37 -3.72
C GLY A 406 12.10 30.08 -2.26
N ASN A 407 12.24 31.12 -1.47
CA ASN A 407 12.55 30.99 -0.04
C ASN A 407 11.27 30.73 0.74
N TRP A 408 11.18 29.56 1.35
CA TRP A 408 10.10 29.23 2.28
C TRP A 408 10.17 30.14 3.51
N VAL A 409 9.09 30.86 3.77
CA VAL A 409 8.96 31.72 4.95
C VAL A 409 8.32 30.91 6.08
N ALA A 410 9.02 30.82 7.21
CA ALA A 410 8.49 30.18 8.40
C ALA A 410 7.32 31.00 8.98
N THR A 411 6.24 30.30 9.35
CA THR A 411 5.05 30.87 9.97
C THR A 411 4.41 29.86 10.92
N THR A 412 3.26 30.18 11.48
CA THR A 412 2.52 29.31 12.39
C THR A 412 1.05 29.34 12.01
N THR A 413 0.41 28.17 11.99
CA THR A 413 -1.03 28.02 11.73
C THR A 413 -1.61 27.10 12.79
N GLN A 414 -2.65 27.53 13.50
CA GLN A 414 -3.29 26.79 14.61
C GLN A 414 -2.27 26.24 15.63
N LYS A 415 -1.27 27.05 15.99
CA LYS A 415 -0.13 26.68 16.87
C LYS A 415 0.84 25.63 16.30
N HIS A 416 0.64 25.17 15.06
CA HIS A 416 1.55 24.25 14.38
C HIS A 416 2.57 25.00 13.53
N PRO A 417 3.83 24.51 13.45
CA PRO A 417 4.83 25.07 12.56
C PRO A 417 4.35 24.99 11.12
N ALA A 418 4.49 26.10 10.40
CA ALA A 418 4.10 26.17 9.00
C ALA A 418 5.19 26.84 8.16
N LYS A 419 5.16 26.59 6.85
CA LYS A 419 6.00 27.25 5.85
C LYS A 419 5.13 27.72 4.71
N LYS A 420 5.35 28.96 4.27
CA LYS A 420 4.62 29.56 3.16
C LYS A 420 5.56 29.92 2.02
N ALA A 421 5.17 29.58 0.80
CA ALA A 421 5.84 30.03 -0.41
C ALA A 421 4.80 30.20 -1.52
N ASN A 422 4.77 31.39 -2.17
CA ASN A 422 3.77 31.72 -3.19
C ASN A 422 2.34 31.42 -2.70
N HIS A 423 1.62 30.54 -3.40
CA HIS A 423 0.25 30.13 -3.11
C HIS A 423 0.16 28.86 -2.21
N LEU A 424 1.30 28.34 -1.74
CA LEU A 424 1.33 27.14 -0.92
C LEU A 424 1.57 27.48 0.55
N LEU A 425 0.79 26.84 1.43
CA LEU A 425 0.95 26.84 2.88
C LEU A 425 1.13 25.39 3.36
N LEU A 426 2.31 25.04 3.88
CA LEU A 426 2.64 23.72 4.41
C LEU A 426 2.53 23.74 5.93
N VAL A 427 1.62 22.98 6.50
CA VAL A 427 1.37 22.91 7.95
C VAL A 427 1.85 21.57 8.48
N LYS A 428 2.85 21.58 9.37
CA LYS A 428 3.40 20.37 9.98
C LYS A 428 2.54 19.91 11.15
N ALA A 429 1.59 19.04 10.88
CA ALA A 429 0.69 18.47 11.88
C ALA A 429 0.15 17.13 11.41
N ASN A 430 -0.31 16.27 12.33
CA ASN A 430 -1.13 15.13 12.00
C ASN A 430 -2.57 15.56 11.69
N ALA A 431 -3.30 14.76 10.95
CA ALA A 431 -4.66 15.09 10.51
C ALA A 431 -5.64 15.33 11.68
N ASP A 432 -5.51 14.57 12.77
CA ASP A 432 -6.35 14.68 13.97
C ASP A 432 -6.08 15.92 14.84
N GLN A 433 -4.95 16.60 14.60
CA GLN A 433 -4.49 17.76 15.37
C GLN A 433 -4.95 19.11 14.76
N ILE A 434 -5.55 19.07 13.56
CA ILE A 434 -5.95 20.27 12.81
C ILE A 434 -7.47 20.42 12.78
N ASP A 435 -7.95 21.64 12.96
CA ASP A 435 -9.32 22.01 12.66
C ASP A 435 -9.44 22.45 11.19
N ILE A 436 -10.05 21.58 10.39
CA ILE A 436 -10.25 21.84 8.96
C ILE A 436 -11.17 23.03 8.71
N ASN A 437 -12.14 23.30 9.59
CA ASN A 437 -13.03 24.46 9.45
C ASN A 437 -12.26 25.79 9.47
N GLU A 438 -11.20 25.87 10.28
CA GLU A 438 -10.38 27.08 10.35
C GLU A 438 -9.44 27.23 9.15
N LEU A 439 -9.07 26.12 8.48
CA LEU A 439 -8.22 26.17 7.28
C LEU A 439 -8.98 26.60 6.03
N PHE A 440 -10.29 26.54 6.04
CA PHE A 440 -11.14 27.01 4.94
C PHE A 440 -11.55 28.49 5.06
N LYS A 441 -11.22 29.15 6.17
CA LYS A 441 -11.44 30.60 6.37
C LYS A 441 -10.37 31.42 5.65
#